data_6fbef731758570a8f07dbebce4b8656d
#
_entry.id   6fbef731758570a8f07dbebce4b8656d
#
_cell.length_a   1.000
_cell.length_b   1.000
_cell.length_c   1.000
_cell.angle_alpha   90.00
_cell.angle_beta   90.00
_cell.angle_gamma   90.00
#
_symmetry.space_group_name_H-M   'P 1'
#
loop_
_entity.id
_entity.type
_entity.pdbx_description
1 polymer ?
#
loop_
_entity_poly.entity_id
_entity_poly.type
_entity_poly.pdbx_seq_one_letter_code
_entity_poly.pdbx_strand_id
1 'polypeptide(L)'
;MNKNPKMIAGIAGLAVMLVLAVILATHMIPTIGEVRREMSLTPTPLPPVPGSVNAVGYVGQETPEPALGKGSWGEKVTQLQERLKALGYYNGEIDGQFYEGTQEAVIAFQSKNGLDADGYAGEKTLAVLYSDEAIPNNEE
;
A
#
# COMPACT_ATOMS: atom_id res chain seq x y z
N MET A 1 -35.47 39.57 -38.77
CA MET A 1 -34.46 38.87 -37.95
C MET A 1 -34.73 39.20 -36.48
N ASN A 2 -35.45 38.32 -35.81
CA ASN A 2 -35.90 38.57 -34.43
C ASN A 2 -34.85 37.97 -33.48
N LYS A 3 -33.97 38.83 -32.96
CA LYS A 3 -32.97 38.41 -31.95
C LYS A 3 -33.61 38.52 -30.56
N ASN A 4 -34.04 37.41 -30.02
CA ASN A 4 -34.60 37.33 -28.67
C ASN A 4 -33.53 37.74 -27.62
N PRO A 5 -33.71 38.88 -26.92
CA PRO A 5 -32.73 39.36 -25.95
C PRO A 5 -32.58 38.46 -24.73
N LYS A 6 -33.53 37.52 -24.51
CA LYS A 6 -33.49 36.58 -23.37
C LYS A 6 -32.48 35.45 -23.52
N MET A 7 -32.01 35.12 -24.72
CA MET A 7 -30.96 34.13 -24.95
C MET A 7 -29.55 34.65 -24.68
N ILE A 8 -29.34 35.97 -24.82
CA ILE A 8 -28.01 36.57 -24.63
C ILE A 8 -27.63 36.65 -23.15
N ALA A 9 -28.62 36.83 -22.24
CA ALA A 9 -28.38 36.89 -20.82
C ALA A 9 -27.95 35.54 -20.22
N GLY A 10 -28.41 34.41 -20.78
CA GLY A 10 -28.05 33.08 -20.28
C GLY A 10 -26.61 32.67 -20.62
N ILE A 11 -26.11 33.06 -21.76
CA ILE A 11 -24.76 32.72 -22.23
C ILE A 11 -23.70 33.53 -21.48
N ALA A 12 -23.99 34.79 -21.16
CA ALA A 12 -23.08 35.61 -20.36
C ALA A 12 -22.93 35.13 -18.91
N GLY A 13 -24.04 34.65 -18.32
CA GLY A 13 -24.00 34.08 -16.94
C GLY A 13 -23.18 32.79 -16.85
N LEU A 14 -23.29 31.94 -17.86
CA LEU A 14 -22.56 30.67 -17.89
C LEU A 14 -21.05 30.85 -18.09
N ALA A 15 -20.66 31.85 -18.91
CA ALA A 15 -19.27 32.20 -19.13
C ALA A 15 -18.62 32.80 -17.88
N VAL A 16 -19.33 33.62 -17.12
CA VAL A 16 -18.83 34.20 -15.85
C VAL A 16 -18.68 33.13 -14.79
N MET A 17 -19.61 32.18 -14.70
CA MET A 17 -19.49 31.04 -13.75
C MET A 17 -18.32 30.14 -14.07
N LEU A 18 -18.04 29.84 -15.33
CA LEU A 18 -16.88 29.05 -15.73
C LEU A 18 -15.57 29.77 -15.46
N VAL A 19 -15.49 31.08 -15.69
CA VAL A 19 -14.29 31.88 -15.38
C VAL A 19 -14.04 31.94 -13.87
N LEU A 20 -15.09 32.11 -13.06
CA LEU A 20 -14.97 32.07 -11.59
C LEU A 20 -14.55 30.70 -11.07
N ALA A 21 -15.05 29.61 -11.65
CA ALA A 21 -14.64 28.26 -11.28
C ALA A 21 -13.16 28.00 -11.59
N VAL A 22 -12.67 28.49 -12.73
CA VAL A 22 -11.24 28.37 -13.09
C VAL A 22 -10.36 29.22 -12.17
N ILE A 23 -10.79 30.43 -11.82
CA ILE A 23 -10.05 31.31 -10.91
C ILE A 23 -9.99 30.70 -9.49
N LEU A 24 -11.11 30.13 -9.00
CA LEU A 24 -11.12 29.43 -7.71
C LEU A 24 -10.25 28.18 -7.73
N ALA A 25 -10.23 27.41 -8.83
CA ALA A 25 -9.37 26.24 -8.95
C ALA A 25 -7.89 26.61 -9.01
N THR A 26 -7.52 27.74 -9.60
CA THR A 26 -6.12 28.20 -9.70
C THR A 26 -5.62 28.86 -8.40
N HIS A 27 -6.53 29.44 -7.59
CA HIS A 27 -6.14 30.07 -6.32
C HIS A 27 -6.21 29.13 -5.10
N MET A 28 -6.84 27.95 -5.23
CA MET A 28 -6.98 26.99 -4.15
C MET A 28 -6.01 25.81 -4.22
N ILE A 29 -5.13 25.77 -5.20
CA ILE A 29 -4.05 24.78 -5.21
C ILE A 29 -2.84 25.43 -4.56
N PRO A 30 -2.55 25.18 -3.27
CA PRO A 30 -1.24 25.50 -2.72
C PRO A 30 -0.24 24.69 -3.56
N THR A 31 0.68 25.39 -4.21
CA THR A 31 1.75 24.76 -4.98
C THR A 31 2.48 23.78 -4.06
N ILE A 32 2.40 22.51 -4.44
CA ILE A 32 3.05 21.37 -3.74
C ILE A 32 4.56 21.60 -3.52
N GLY A 33 5.11 22.69 -4.05
CA GLY A 33 6.50 23.09 -3.90
C GLY A 33 6.90 23.64 -2.53
N GLU A 34 5.97 24.19 -1.74
CA GLU A 34 6.34 24.83 -0.46
C GLU A 34 6.31 23.88 0.74
N VAL A 35 5.52 22.80 0.68
CA VAL A 35 5.45 21.82 1.78
C VAL A 35 6.73 20.98 1.90
N ARG A 36 7.58 20.98 0.86
CA ARG A 36 8.81 20.18 0.84
C ARG A 36 10.02 20.85 1.53
N ARG A 37 9.89 22.11 1.92
CA ARG A 37 10.99 22.85 2.57
C ARG A 37 10.95 22.85 4.10
N GLU A 38 9.80 22.52 4.71
CA GLU A 38 9.70 22.52 6.17
C GLU A 38 9.91 21.15 6.83
N MET A 39 9.98 20.05 6.04
CA MET A 39 10.32 18.72 6.56
C MET A 39 11.83 18.41 6.54
N SER A 40 12.68 19.43 6.34
CA SER A 40 14.11 19.30 6.59
C SER A 40 14.45 19.78 8.01
N LEU A 41 13.61 19.39 8.97
CA LEU A 41 14.05 19.33 10.35
C LEU A 41 15.00 18.14 10.44
N THR A 42 16.29 18.40 10.33
CA THR A 42 17.32 17.48 10.79
C THR A 42 16.89 17.01 12.18
N PRO A 43 16.72 15.70 12.41
CA PRO A 43 16.46 15.23 13.76
C PRO A 43 17.63 15.71 14.63
N THR A 44 17.32 16.57 15.59
CA THR A 44 18.28 16.95 16.63
C THR A 44 18.77 15.62 17.23
N PRO A 45 20.07 15.31 17.18
CA PRO A 45 20.56 14.09 17.79
C PRO A 45 20.24 14.18 19.29
N LEU A 46 19.46 13.23 19.77
CA LEU A 46 19.20 13.04 21.19
C LEU A 46 20.55 12.94 21.91
N PRO A 47 20.71 13.58 23.09
CA PRO A 47 21.94 13.45 23.85
C PRO A 47 22.21 11.98 24.17
N PRO A 48 23.47 11.52 24.08
CA PRO A 48 23.82 10.14 24.33
C PRO A 48 23.43 9.75 25.77
N VAL A 49 22.59 8.74 25.88
CA VAL A 49 22.29 8.10 27.19
C VAL A 49 23.57 7.47 27.71
N PRO A 50 24.03 7.79 28.92
CA PRO A 50 25.24 7.18 29.49
C PRO A 50 24.97 5.68 29.73
N GLY A 51 25.66 4.81 28.99
CA GLY A 51 25.56 3.36 29.09
C GLY A 51 25.35 2.62 27.77
N SER A 52 25.19 3.32 26.64
CA SER A 52 25.13 2.71 25.32
C SER A 52 26.52 2.33 24.83
N VAL A 53 26.86 1.08 24.96
CA VAL A 53 28.08 0.48 24.40
C VAL A 53 27.99 0.46 22.86
N ASN A 54 28.87 1.28 22.24
CA ASN A 54 29.37 1.13 20.87
C ASN A 54 28.37 0.76 19.77
N ALA A 55 27.79 1.79 19.17
CA ALA A 55 27.26 1.70 17.81
C ALA A 55 28.43 1.62 16.80
N VAL A 56 29.12 0.50 16.75
CA VAL A 56 30.04 0.14 15.67
C VAL A 56 29.29 -0.78 14.73
N GLY A 57 28.94 -0.22 13.57
CA GLY A 57 28.62 -1.00 12.38
C GLY A 57 27.29 -1.77 12.41
N TYR A 58 26.17 -1.06 12.34
CA TYR A 58 24.96 -1.67 11.77
C TYR A 58 25.13 -1.78 10.26
N VAL A 59 25.96 -2.74 9.84
CA VAL A 59 25.93 -3.28 8.49
C VAL A 59 24.75 -4.25 8.49
N GLY A 60 23.60 -3.79 7.95
CA GLY A 60 22.59 -4.66 7.36
C GLY A 60 22.29 -5.99 8.07
N GLN A 61 22.03 -5.99 9.39
CA GLN A 61 21.22 -7.06 9.96
C GLN A 61 19.78 -6.69 9.61
N GLU A 62 19.31 -7.25 8.50
CA GLU A 62 17.89 -7.38 8.26
C GLU A 62 17.35 -8.13 9.49
N THR A 63 16.72 -7.39 10.40
CA THR A 63 15.93 -8.03 11.46
C THR A 63 14.90 -8.86 10.71
N PRO A 64 14.83 -10.19 10.94
CA PRO A 64 13.85 -11.01 10.25
C PRO A 64 12.48 -10.39 10.47
N GLU A 65 11.81 -10.03 9.38
CA GLU A 65 10.49 -9.44 9.48
C GLU A 65 9.56 -10.41 10.20
N PRO A 66 8.71 -9.93 11.10
CA PRO A 66 7.80 -10.79 11.81
C PRO A 66 6.92 -11.51 10.78
N ALA A 67 6.78 -12.84 10.93
CA ALA A 67 5.92 -13.63 10.08
C ALA A 67 4.48 -13.10 10.11
N LEU A 68 3.85 -12.98 8.94
CA LEU A 68 2.44 -12.62 8.84
C LEU A 68 1.58 -13.81 9.26
N GLY A 69 0.62 -13.59 10.13
CA GLY A 69 -0.28 -14.61 10.64
C GLY A 69 -1.64 -14.02 11.03
N LYS A 70 -2.49 -14.86 11.60
CA LYS A 70 -3.84 -14.44 12.02
C LYS A 70 -3.81 -13.21 12.91
N GLY A 71 -4.51 -12.17 12.52
CA GLY A 71 -4.53 -10.85 13.17
C GLY A 71 -3.55 -9.82 12.58
N SER A 72 -2.66 -10.20 11.67
CA SER A 72 -1.87 -9.24 10.89
C SER A 72 -2.76 -8.45 9.93
N TRP A 73 -2.40 -7.22 9.63
CA TRP A 73 -3.12 -6.36 8.71
C TRP A 73 -2.22 -5.36 8.00
N GLY A 74 -2.69 -4.83 6.88
CA GLY A 74 -2.03 -3.78 6.12
C GLY A 74 -1.52 -4.25 4.76
N GLU A 75 -0.70 -3.41 4.15
CA GLU A 75 -0.29 -3.57 2.75
C GLU A 75 0.45 -4.89 2.46
N LYS A 76 1.27 -5.37 3.39
CA LYS A 76 1.95 -6.67 3.25
C LYS A 76 0.97 -7.85 3.19
N VAL A 77 -0.14 -7.76 3.94
CA VAL A 77 -1.20 -8.77 3.88
C VAL A 77 -1.97 -8.66 2.56
N THR A 78 -2.22 -7.45 2.08
CA THR A 78 -2.83 -7.22 0.75
C THR A 78 -2.01 -7.89 -0.35
N GLN A 79 -0.71 -7.63 -0.40
CA GLN A 79 0.20 -8.23 -1.37
C GLN A 79 0.25 -9.76 -1.28
N LEU A 80 0.25 -10.29 -0.05
CA LEU A 80 0.17 -11.73 0.21
C LEU A 80 -1.12 -12.33 -0.37
N GLN A 81 -2.27 -11.72 -0.09
CA GLN A 81 -3.57 -12.15 -0.60
C GLN A 81 -3.64 -12.10 -2.13
N GLU A 82 -3.12 -11.03 -2.75
CA GLU A 82 -3.03 -10.88 -4.20
C GLU A 82 -2.21 -12.01 -4.82
N ARG A 83 -1.06 -12.31 -4.26
CA ARG A 83 -0.18 -13.36 -4.77
C ARG A 83 -0.77 -14.75 -4.59
N LEU A 84 -1.34 -15.05 -3.43
CA LEU A 84 -2.05 -16.31 -3.18
C LEU A 84 -3.26 -16.48 -4.12
N LYS A 85 -3.96 -15.40 -4.42
CA LYS A 85 -5.08 -15.39 -5.36
C LYS A 85 -4.61 -15.63 -6.80
N ALA A 86 -3.52 -14.99 -7.22
CA ALA A 86 -2.93 -15.21 -8.54
C ALA A 86 -2.44 -16.65 -8.75
N LEU A 87 -2.02 -17.32 -7.67
CA LEU A 87 -1.62 -18.73 -7.67
C LEU A 87 -2.79 -19.70 -7.46
N GLY A 88 -4.03 -19.23 -7.27
CA GLY A 88 -5.22 -20.03 -7.12
C GLY A 88 -5.47 -20.59 -5.71
N TYR A 89 -4.71 -20.15 -4.70
CA TYR A 89 -4.90 -20.62 -3.32
C TYR A 89 -5.92 -19.81 -2.53
N TYR A 90 -6.16 -18.56 -2.91
CA TYR A 90 -7.06 -17.65 -2.20
C TYR A 90 -8.21 -17.19 -3.08
N ASN A 91 -9.45 -17.40 -2.64
CA ASN A 91 -10.66 -17.02 -3.34
C ASN A 91 -11.45 -15.89 -2.62
N GLY A 92 -10.93 -15.42 -1.49
CA GLY A 92 -11.56 -14.37 -0.70
C GLY A 92 -11.37 -12.96 -1.27
N GLU A 93 -11.83 -11.98 -0.52
CA GLU A 93 -11.63 -10.57 -0.78
C GLU A 93 -10.21 -10.14 -0.39
N ILE A 94 -9.61 -9.27 -1.19
CA ILE A 94 -8.30 -8.68 -0.88
C ILE A 94 -8.55 -7.46 0.00
N ASP A 95 -8.66 -7.68 1.29
CA ASP A 95 -9.03 -6.69 2.31
C ASP A 95 -7.85 -6.24 3.18
N GLY A 96 -6.68 -6.86 2.97
CA GLY A 96 -5.49 -6.58 3.76
C GLY A 96 -5.58 -7.05 5.21
N GLN A 97 -6.46 -8.01 5.51
CA GLN A 97 -6.62 -8.59 6.84
C GLN A 97 -6.33 -10.08 6.82
N PHE A 98 -5.43 -10.52 7.69
CA PHE A 98 -5.06 -11.93 7.79
C PHE A 98 -6.00 -12.66 8.75
N TYR A 99 -7.08 -13.15 8.22
CA TYR A 99 -8.04 -13.99 8.95
C TYR A 99 -7.96 -15.46 8.49
N GLU A 100 -8.96 -16.25 8.86
CA GLU A 100 -9.00 -17.69 8.66
C GLU A 100 -8.85 -18.09 7.18
N GLY A 101 -9.54 -17.41 6.26
CA GLY A 101 -9.43 -17.69 4.82
C GLY A 101 -8.03 -17.43 4.24
N THR A 102 -7.34 -16.39 4.72
CA THR A 102 -5.95 -16.13 4.34
C THR A 102 -5.02 -17.18 4.94
N GLN A 103 -5.25 -17.59 6.19
CA GLN A 103 -4.48 -18.64 6.85
C GLN A 103 -4.61 -20.00 6.14
N GLU A 104 -5.83 -20.39 5.76
CA GLU A 104 -6.08 -21.62 5.00
C GLU A 104 -5.36 -21.61 3.65
N ALA A 105 -5.38 -20.48 2.96
CA ALA A 105 -4.67 -20.30 1.70
C ALA A 105 -3.14 -20.44 1.87
N VAL A 106 -2.58 -19.89 2.96
CA VAL A 106 -1.15 -20.03 3.29
C VAL A 106 -0.81 -21.48 3.59
N ILE A 107 -1.62 -22.19 4.39
CA ILE A 107 -1.42 -23.62 4.71
C ILE A 107 -1.45 -24.47 3.43
N ALA A 108 -2.43 -24.25 2.57
CA ALA A 108 -2.54 -24.96 1.29
C ALA A 108 -1.31 -24.72 0.40
N PHE A 109 -0.87 -23.45 0.30
CA PHE A 109 0.34 -23.08 -0.42
C PHE A 109 1.58 -23.77 0.14
N GLN A 110 1.79 -23.68 1.45
CA GLN A 110 2.93 -24.29 2.15
C GLN A 110 2.98 -25.80 1.90
N SER A 111 1.86 -26.49 2.09
CA SER A 111 1.75 -27.93 1.88
C SER A 111 2.12 -28.33 0.45
N LYS A 112 1.61 -27.61 -0.57
CA LYS A 112 1.87 -27.94 -1.96
C LYS A 112 3.30 -27.62 -2.40
N ASN A 113 3.94 -26.65 -1.75
CA ASN A 113 5.31 -26.23 -2.03
C ASN A 113 6.38 -26.89 -1.13
N GLY A 114 6.00 -27.91 -0.33
CA GLY A 114 6.91 -28.67 0.53
C GLY A 114 7.49 -27.88 1.71
N LEU A 115 6.75 -26.85 2.14
CA LEU A 115 7.05 -26.05 3.32
C LEU A 115 6.30 -26.58 4.56
N ASP A 116 6.73 -26.16 5.75
CA ASP A 116 5.98 -26.43 6.97
C ASP A 116 4.63 -25.70 6.91
N ALA A 117 3.54 -26.46 6.92
CA ALA A 117 2.18 -25.94 6.79
C ALA A 117 1.65 -25.42 8.14
N ASP A 118 2.30 -24.38 8.66
CA ASP A 118 2.01 -23.76 9.96
C ASP A 118 1.01 -22.60 9.87
N GLY A 119 0.70 -22.14 8.65
CA GLY A 119 -0.22 -21.04 8.39
C GLY A 119 0.36 -19.67 8.69
N TYR A 120 1.68 -19.55 8.85
CA TYR A 120 2.39 -18.28 9.00
C TYR A 120 3.21 -17.99 7.75
N ALA A 121 3.00 -16.83 7.15
CA ALA A 121 3.81 -16.39 6.03
C ALA A 121 5.11 -15.75 6.55
N GLY A 122 6.06 -16.59 6.93
CA GLY A 122 7.40 -16.20 7.33
C GLY A 122 8.34 -16.03 6.14
N GLU A 123 9.60 -15.70 6.41
CA GLU A 123 10.62 -15.43 5.39
C GLU A 123 10.71 -16.53 4.32
N LYS A 124 10.76 -17.80 4.73
CA LYS A 124 10.81 -18.94 3.81
C LYS A 124 9.57 -19.05 2.93
N THR A 125 8.40 -18.86 3.54
CA THR A 125 7.11 -18.91 2.82
C THR A 125 7.02 -17.77 1.82
N LEU A 126 7.38 -16.56 2.21
CA LEU A 126 7.36 -15.38 1.33
C LEU A 126 8.40 -15.52 0.21
N ALA A 127 9.60 -16.02 0.50
CA ALA A 127 10.63 -16.25 -0.51
C ALA A 127 10.14 -17.19 -1.62
N VAL A 128 9.51 -18.30 -1.28
CA VAL A 128 8.94 -19.24 -2.25
C VAL A 128 7.74 -18.63 -2.95
N LEU A 129 6.84 -17.95 -2.24
CA LEU A 129 5.62 -17.37 -2.77
C LEU A 129 5.90 -16.33 -3.87
N TYR A 130 6.95 -15.53 -3.71
CA TYR A 130 7.33 -14.50 -4.68
C TYR A 130 8.37 -14.96 -5.70
N SER A 131 8.84 -16.21 -5.61
CA SER A 131 9.72 -16.80 -6.61
C SER A 131 8.96 -17.29 -7.85
N ASP A 132 9.70 -17.57 -8.91
CA ASP A 132 9.17 -18.23 -10.12
C ASP A 132 8.96 -19.74 -9.92
N GLU A 133 9.45 -20.30 -8.82
CA GLU A 133 9.32 -21.71 -8.46
C GLU A 133 8.02 -22.03 -7.70
N ALA A 134 7.22 -21.01 -7.36
CA ALA A 134 5.96 -21.19 -6.65
C ALA A 134 5.01 -22.07 -7.46
N ILE A 135 4.66 -23.24 -6.92
CA ILE A 135 3.72 -24.19 -7.56
C ILE A 135 2.31 -23.63 -7.42
N PRO A 136 1.58 -23.38 -8.52
CA PRO A 136 0.21 -22.89 -8.44
C PRO A 136 -0.77 -24.01 -8.03
N ASN A 137 -1.90 -23.59 -7.48
CA ASN A 137 -3.00 -24.47 -7.12
C ASN A 137 -3.91 -24.69 -8.35
N ASN A 138 -3.38 -25.41 -9.35
CA ASN A 138 -4.18 -25.81 -10.50
C ASN A 138 -5.03 -27.02 -10.05
N GLU A 139 -6.26 -26.76 -9.63
CA GLU A 139 -7.27 -27.83 -9.61
C GLU A 139 -7.76 -27.99 -11.05
N GLU A 140 -7.34 -29.09 -11.68
CA GLU A 140 -7.95 -29.58 -12.91
C GLU A 140 -9.29 -30.22 -12.60
#